data_ec3629df2900e155fe4bd6e3f75af333
#
_entry.id   ec3629df2900e155fe4bd6e3f75af333
#
_cell.length_a   1.000
_cell.length_b   1.000
_cell.length_c   1.000
_cell.angle_alpha   90.00
_cell.angle_beta   90.00
_cell.angle_gamma   90.00
#
_symmetry.space_group_name_H-M   'P 1'
#
loop_
_entity.id
_entity.type
_entity.pdbx_description
1 polymer ?
#
loop_
_entity_poly.entity_id
_entity_poly.type
_entity_poly.pdbx_seq_one_letter_code
_entity_poly.pdbx_strand_id
1 'polypeptide(L)'
;TLFRSDLVGHGVGCELHEDPQIPNFIQKSRGIRLRPGMTLAIEPMVNAGRYDVEWTDDDWTVITEDGSLSAHYENTILITDGEPEILTLTEDERVLMQNGGLGCE
;
A
#
# COMPACT_ATOMS: atom_id res chain seq x y z
N THR A 1 2.56 -9.97 -10.35
CA THR A 1 1.55 -10.62 -9.48
C THR A 1 1.45 -9.86 -8.17
N LEU A 2 0.23 -9.47 -7.80
CA LEU A 2 -0.05 -8.83 -6.53
C LEU A 2 0.04 -9.83 -5.37
N PHE A 3 0.58 -9.37 -4.29
CA PHE A 3 0.94 -10.14 -3.12
C PHE A 3 -0.26 -10.63 -2.31
N ARG A 4 -0.25 -11.89 -1.89
CA ARG A 4 -1.27 -12.52 -1.03
C ARG A 4 -0.68 -12.93 0.31
N SER A 5 -0.06 -12.03 1.04
CA SER A 5 0.48 -12.39 2.34
C SER A 5 -0.09 -11.50 3.44
N ASP A 6 0.37 -11.74 4.66
CA ASP A 6 0.10 -10.92 5.83
C ASP A 6 0.68 -9.49 5.72
N LEU A 7 1.39 -9.19 4.62
CA LEU A 7 1.91 -7.87 4.29
C LEU A 7 0.84 -7.08 3.54
N VAL A 8 -0.04 -6.45 4.28
CA VAL A 8 -1.17 -5.66 3.79
C VAL A 8 -1.06 -4.22 4.27
N GLY A 9 -1.73 -3.32 3.59
CA GLY A 9 -1.94 -1.97 4.09
C GLY A 9 -2.76 -1.98 5.39
N HIS A 10 -2.77 -0.87 6.10
CA HIS A 10 -3.36 -0.79 7.43
C HIS A 10 -3.84 0.62 7.77
N GLY A 11 -4.68 0.73 8.77
CA GLY A 11 -4.93 2.00 9.45
C GLY A 11 -3.65 2.50 10.11
N VAL A 12 -3.52 3.80 10.22
CA VAL A 12 -2.42 4.47 10.93
C VAL A 12 -2.99 5.69 11.65
N GLY A 13 -2.56 5.93 12.87
CA GLY A 13 -3.06 7.05 13.66
C GLY A 13 -2.33 7.13 14.99
N CYS A 14 -2.98 6.74 16.08
CA CYS A 14 -2.33 6.69 17.39
C CYS A 14 -1.20 5.66 17.42
N GLU A 15 -1.36 4.60 16.65
CA GLU A 15 -0.35 3.57 16.48
C GLU A 15 0.10 3.49 15.02
N LEU A 16 1.30 2.95 14.79
CA LEU A 16 1.84 2.77 13.44
C LEU A 16 0.99 1.81 12.62
N HIS A 17 0.52 0.74 13.25
CA HIS A 17 -0.35 -0.26 12.64
C HIS A 17 -1.62 -0.39 13.47
N GLU A 18 -2.74 -0.05 12.88
CA GLU A 18 -4.06 -0.20 13.49
C GLU A 18 -5.09 -0.65 12.46
N ASP A 19 -6.26 -1.07 12.91
CA ASP A 19 -7.37 -1.42 12.01
C ASP A 19 -7.81 -0.22 11.15
N PRO A 20 -8.33 -0.48 9.94
CA PRO A 20 -8.53 -1.79 9.31
C PRO A 20 -7.30 -2.30 8.56
N GLN A 21 -7.26 -3.59 8.25
CA GLN A 21 -6.35 -4.13 7.25
C GLN A 21 -6.81 -3.73 5.85
N ILE A 22 -5.86 -3.38 4.98
CA ILE A 22 -6.12 -2.97 3.60
C ILE A 22 -5.42 -3.97 2.65
N PRO A 23 -6.10 -5.05 2.27
CA PRO A 23 -5.53 -6.07 1.40
C PRO A 23 -5.21 -5.53 0.00
N ASN A 24 -4.15 -6.05 -0.60
CA ASN A 24 -3.74 -5.77 -1.97
C ASN A 24 -4.29 -6.79 -2.98
N PHE A 25 -5.30 -7.55 -2.60
CA PHE A 25 -5.94 -8.59 -3.43
C PHE A 25 -7.46 -8.56 -3.25
N ILE A 26 -8.16 -9.15 -4.21
CA ILE A 26 -9.62 -9.23 -4.17
C ILE A 26 -10.06 -10.17 -3.05
N GLN A 27 -10.85 -9.65 -2.12
CA GLN A 27 -11.49 -10.41 -1.05
C GLN A 27 -12.91 -10.81 -1.44
N LYS A 28 -13.41 -11.89 -0.84
CA LYS A 28 -14.80 -12.36 -1.03
C LYS A 28 -15.82 -11.44 -0.36
N SER A 29 -15.45 -10.75 0.70
CA SER A 29 -16.28 -9.80 1.43
C SER A 29 -15.95 -8.36 1.08
N ARG A 30 -16.92 -7.46 1.24
CA ARG A 30 -16.74 -6.03 0.98
C ARG A 30 -15.78 -5.30 1.92
N GLY A 31 -15.48 -5.87 3.07
CA GLY A 31 -14.72 -5.17 4.12
C GLY A 31 -15.52 -4.07 4.80
N ILE A 32 -14.84 -3.21 5.53
CA ILE A 32 -15.45 -2.09 6.23
C ILE A 32 -15.69 -0.90 5.30
N ARG A 33 -16.67 -0.08 5.67
CA ARG A 33 -16.91 1.19 4.96
C ARG A 33 -15.91 2.24 5.43
N LEU A 34 -15.20 2.84 4.49
CA LEU A 34 -14.31 3.96 4.77
C LEU A 34 -15.12 5.20 5.14
N ARG A 35 -14.64 5.97 6.11
CA ARG A 35 -15.26 7.19 6.62
C ARG A 35 -14.27 8.34 6.59
N PRO A 36 -14.72 9.58 6.32
CA PRO A 36 -13.87 10.77 6.43
C PRO A 36 -13.17 10.85 7.78
N GLY A 37 -11.91 11.25 7.77
CA GLY A 37 -11.04 11.29 8.93
C GLY A 37 -10.18 10.05 9.16
N MET A 38 -10.48 8.93 8.50
CA MET A 38 -9.61 7.76 8.54
C MET A 38 -8.29 8.04 7.80
N THR A 39 -7.18 7.60 8.39
CA THR A 39 -5.86 7.60 7.77
C THR A 39 -5.39 6.17 7.53
N LEU A 40 -4.97 5.88 6.32
CA LEU A 40 -4.66 4.53 5.86
C LEU A 40 -3.31 4.50 5.15
N ALA A 41 -2.50 3.50 5.44
CA ALA A 41 -1.32 3.18 4.66
C ALA A 41 -1.71 2.22 3.52
N ILE A 42 -1.52 2.67 2.30
CA ILE A 42 -1.73 1.86 1.09
C ILE A 42 -0.37 1.50 0.55
N GLU A 43 -0.03 0.22 0.59
CA GLU A 43 1.34 -0.24 0.40
C GLU A 43 1.43 -1.51 -0.47
N PRO A 44 1.01 -1.46 -1.73
CA PRO A 44 1.07 -2.61 -2.61
C PRO A 44 2.51 -3.07 -2.83
N MET A 45 2.66 -4.39 -2.88
CA MET A 45 3.87 -5.05 -3.32
C MET A 45 3.59 -5.81 -4.61
N VAL A 46 4.44 -5.65 -5.60
CA VAL A 46 4.28 -6.26 -6.92
C VAL A 46 5.51 -7.10 -7.25
N ASN A 47 5.30 -8.39 -7.43
CA ASN A 47 6.35 -9.33 -7.83
C ASN A 47 6.28 -9.57 -9.35
N ALA A 48 7.43 -9.57 -10.00
CA ALA A 48 7.50 -9.92 -11.42
C ALA A 48 7.15 -11.39 -11.68
N GLY A 49 7.39 -12.26 -10.72
CA GLY A 49 7.10 -13.69 -10.76
C GLY A 49 5.91 -14.08 -9.89
N ARG A 50 6.09 -15.15 -9.09
CA ARG A 50 5.06 -15.66 -8.19
C ARG A 50 4.91 -14.77 -6.95
N TYR A 51 3.79 -14.92 -6.28
CA TYR A 51 3.47 -14.11 -5.08
C TYR A 51 4.14 -14.62 -3.79
N ASP A 52 4.70 -15.84 -3.81
CA ASP A 52 5.30 -16.47 -2.64
C ASP A 52 6.57 -15.74 -2.19
N VAL A 53 6.72 -15.61 -0.88
CA VAL A 53 7.86 -14.94 -0.26
C VAL A 53 8.40 -15.73 0.89
N GLU A 54 9.62 -15.40 1.28
CA GLU A 54 10.33 -15.95 2.42
C GLU A 54 10.84 -14.82 3.32
N TRP A 55 10.79 -15.07 4.64
CA TRP A 55 11.49 -14.25 5.62
C TRP A 55 12.91 -14.76 5.74
N THR A 56 13.87 -13.86 5.76
CA THR A 56 15.27 -14.21 6.00
C THR A 56 15.53 -14.38 7.50
N ASP A 57 16.73 -14.91 7.85
CA ASP A 57 17.10 -15.22 9.23
C ASP A 57 17.23 -13.97 10.13
N ASP A 58 17.16 -12.77 9.58
CA ASP A 58 17.15 -11.51 10.34
C ASP A 58 15.78 -11.13 10.90
N ASP A 59 14.75 -11.96 10.67
CA ASP A 59 13.35 -11.73 11.06
C ASP A 59 12.74 -10.42 10.56
N TRP A 60 13.36 -9.80 9.56
CA TRP A 60 12.97 -8.51 9.02
C TRP A 60 12.85 -8.50 7.49
N THR A 61 13.88 -8.98 6.81
CA THR A 61 13.95 -8.93 5.35
C THR A 61 13.02 -9.98 4.73
N VAL A 62 12.23 -9.53 3.77
CA VAL A 62 11.34 -10.39 2.97
C VAL A 62 11.84 -10.42 1.54
N ILE A 63 12.01 -11.61 0.99
CA ILE A 63 12.46 -11.84 -0.38
C ILE A 63 11.44 -12.66 -1.16
N THR A 64 11.46 -12.54 -2.47
CA THR A 64 10.65 -13.43 -3.33
C THR A 64 11.23 -14.84 -3.28
N GLU A 65 10.35 -15.84 -3.13
CA GLU A 65 10.78 -17.25 -3.09
C GLU A 65 11.43 -17.70 -4.40
N ASP A 66 10.96 -17.19 -5.53
CA ASP A 66 11.48 -17.54 -6.86
C ASP A 66 12.64 -16.65 -7.34
N GLY A 67 13.12 -15.72 -6.53
CA GLY A 67 14.21 -14.81 -6.87
C GLY A 67 13.83 -13.73 -7.89
N SER A 68 12.56 -13.58 -8.24
CA SER A 68 12.09 -12.55 -9.16
C SER A 68 12.18 -11.15 -8.53
N LEU A 69 12.19 -10.12 -9.37
CA LEU A 69 12.15 -8.73 -8.92
C LEU A 69 10.83 -8.41 -8.21
N SER A 70 10.90 -7.57 -7.20
CA SER A 70 9.74 -7.05 -6.48
C SER A 70 9.87 -5.55 -6.29
N ALA A 71 8.74 -4.86 -6.28
CA ALA A 71 8.65 -3.45 -5.99
C ALA A 71 7.59 -3.21 -4.90
N HIS A 72 7.91 -2.31 -3.98
CA HIS A 72 7.01 -1.84 -2.93
C HIS A 72 6.88 -0.33 -3.02
N TYR A 73 5.66 0.18 -2.94
CA TYR A 73 5.38 1.60 -2.90
C TYR A 73 4.29 1.88 -1.88
N GLU A 74 4.51 2.83 -1.00
CA GLU A 74 3.62 3.14 0.11
C GLU A 74 3.29 4.62 0.18
N ASN A 75 2.01 4.92 0.40
CA ASN A 75 1.56 6.24 0.80
C ASN A 75 0.54 6.14 1.93
N THR A 76 0.57 7.13 2.80
CA THR A 76 -0.50 7.37 3.76
C THR A 76 -1.51 8.33 3.16
N ILE A 77 -2.78 7.94 3.16
CA ILE A 77 -3.89 8.74 2.65
C ILE A 77 -4.85 9.13 3.77
N LEU A 78 -5.45 10.30 3.64
CA LEU A 78 -6.57 10.75 4.45
C LEU A 78 -7.86 10.56 3.64
N ILE A 79 -8.83 9.86 4.22
CA ILE A 79 -10.18 9.75 3.67
C ILE A 79 -10.93 11.04 3.95
N THR A 80 -11.49 11.64 2.93
CA THR A 80 -12.28 12.88 3.00
C THR A 80 -13.71 12.63 2.49
N ASP A 81 -14.56 13.65 2.51
CA ASP A 81 -15.89 13.59 1.88
C ASP A 81 -15.82 13.59 0.34
N GLY A 82 -14.71 14.00 -0.23
CA GLY A 82 -14.43 14.00 -1.67
C GLY A 82 -13.31 13.02 -2.02
N GLU A 83 -12.37 13.46 -2.83
CA GLU A 83 -11.20 12.68 -3.18
C GLU A 83 -10.25 12.55 -1.98
N PRO A 84 -9.63 11.38 -1.77
CA PRO A 84 -8.67 11.21 -0.69
C PRO A 84 -7.43 12.09 -0.90
N GLU A 85 -6.85 12.54 0.20
CA GLU A 85 -5.62 13.32 0.19
C GLU A 85 -4.42 12.41 0.47
N ILE A 86 -3.37 12.50 -0.35
CA ILE A 86 -2.12 11.78 -0.12
C ILE A 86 -1.24 12.65 0.78
N LEU A 87 -0.98 12.17 2.00
CA LEU A 87 -0.24 12.93 3.02
C LEU A 87 1.29 12.85 2.87
N THR A 88 1.79 11.78 2.24
CA THR A 88 3.23 11.44 2.19
C THR A 88 3.91 11.75 0.86
N LEU A 89 3.32 12.60 0.03
CA LEU A 89 3.97 13.05 -1.21
C LEU A 89 5.18 13.91 -0.91
N THR A 90 6.27 13.67 -1.64
CA THR A 90 7.40 14.60 -1.72
C THR A 90 7.02 15.85 -2.50
N GLU A 91 7.82 16.92 -2.38
CA GLU A 91 7.58 18.15 -3.15
C GLU A 91 7.65 17.90 -4.67
N ASP A 92 8.60 17.10 -5.11
CA ASP A 92 8.74 16.75 -6.53
C ASP A 92 7.51 16.00 -7.07
N GLU A 93 6.97 15.04 -6.30
CA GLU A 93 5.75 14.32 -6.66
C GLU A 93 4.54 15.24 -6.70
N ARG A 94 4.41 16.20 -5.78
CA ARG A 94 3.34 17.22 -5.79
C ARG A 94 3.38 18.04 -7.07
N VAL A 95 4.56 18.49 -7.45
CA VAL A 95 4.76 19.26 -8.69
C VAL A 95 4.39 18.44 -9.93
N LEU A 96 4.81 17.19 -9.98
CA LEU A 96 4.47 16.26 -11.07
C LEU A 96 2.97 16.03 -11.18
N MET A 97 2.28 15.83 -10.07
CA MET A 97 0.82 15.65 -10.06
C MET A 97 0.08 16.90 -10.51
N GLN A 98 0.50 18.10 -10.08
CA GLN A 98 -0.09 19.37 -10.50
C GLN A 98 0.06 19.61 -11.99
N ASN A 99 1.15 19.15 -12.59
CA ASN A 99 1.43 19.27 -14.02
C ASN A 99 0.84 18.13 -14.88
N GLY A 100 0.07 17.21 -14.27
CA GLY A 100 -0.49 16.05 -14.96
C GLY A 100 0.55 14.97 -15.32
N GLY A 101 1.73 15.01 -14.70
CA GLY A 101 2.91 14.21 -15.10
C GLY A 101 2.93 12.76 -14.66
N LEU A 102 1.96 12.28 -13.89
CA LEU A 102 1.82 10.86 -13.49
C LEU A 102 0.55 10.21 -14.03
N GLY A 103 0.01 10.76 -15.13
CA GLY A 103 -1.08 10.12 -15.83
C GLY A 103 -0.64 8.79 -16.40
N CYS A 104 -1.24 7.68 -15.95
CA CYS A 104 -1.21 6.44 -16.72
C CYS A 104 -2.02 6.69 -18.00
N GLU A 105 -1.34 6.80 -19.10
CA GLU A 105 -1.97 6.61 -20.41
C GLU A 105 -2.22 5.11 -20.64
#